data_e4ff1efe19928791c166bf9f5ae0f1bc
#
_entry.id   e4ff1efe19928791c166bf9f5ae0f1bc
#
_cell.length_a   1.000
_cell.length_b   1.000
_cell.length_c   1.000
_cell.angle_alpha   90.00
_cell.angle_beta   90.00
_cell.angle_gamma   90.00
#
_symmetry.space_group_name_H-M   'P 1'
#
loop_
_entity.id
_entity.type
_entity.pdbx_description
1 polymer ?
#
loop_
_entity_poly.entity_id
_entity_poly.type
_entity_poly.pdbx_seq_one_letter_code
_entity_poly.pdbx_strand_id
1 'polypeptide(L)'
;ASLGTMGRVRPAAMVLGYPALTVSGKALGMELPDLVEQVDAQTPPAFLFATQGDHLVPAVQSMQFACKLAERKIPYEVHVFAYGDHGFSMGTPNVSNATNPENQDAAAWFEMSLRFLRHTFRKDTLVPAPAEVTEYGLDMKIGRLLDDPAAAPVVQHILPELARYASEQPGCRGITVNRLQFYSNGMFDTAKLTELDKALKGLN
;
A
#
# COMPACT_ATOMS: atom_id res chain seq x y z
N ALA A 1 -8.68 10.47 7.37
CA ALA A 1 -9.21 11.83 7.29
C ALA A 1 -9.63 12.35 8.67
N SER A 2 -10.47 11.65 9.43
CA SER A 2 -10.99 12.13 10.73
C SER A 2 -9.89 12.55 11.73
N LEU A 3 -8.78 11.81 11.83
CA LEU A 3 -7.64 12.22 12.66
C LEU A 3 -7.03 13.55 12.21
N GLY A 4 -7.02 13.81 10.90
CA GLY A 4 -6.48 15.04 10.33
C GLY A 4 -7.38 16.26 10.52
N THR A 5 -8.70 16.09 10.60
CA THR A 5 -9.66 17.18 10.72
C THR A 5 -10.16 17.41 12.14
N MET A 6 -10.32 16.36 12.94
CA MET A 6 -10.95 16.40 14.27
C MET A 6 -10.06 15.87 15.39
N GLY A 7 -8.93 15.22 15.07
CA GLY A 7 -8.06 14.58 16.05
C GLY A 7 -7.36 15.60 16.97
N ARG A 8 -7.18 15.22 18.25
CA ARG A 8 -6.34 15.98 19.18
C ARG A 8 -4.85 15.91 18.82
N VAL A 9 -4.42 14.76 18.32
CA VAL A 9 -3.07 14.54 17.78
C VAL A 9 -3.24 14.25 16.30
N ARG A 10 -2.77 15.17 15.47
CA ARG A 10 -2.93 15.08 14.03
C ARG A 10 -1.70 14.46 13.38
N PRO A 11 -1.85 13.66 12.31
CA PRO A 11 -0.70 13.15 11.56
C PRO A 11 0.04 14.31 10.86
N ALA A 12 1.30 14.11 10.54
CA ALA A 12 2.11 15.12 9.83
C ALA A 12 1.68 15.29 8.36
N ALA A 13 1.08 14.27 7.75
CA ALA A 13 0.44 14.30 6.43
C ALA A 13 -0.58 13.15 6.33
N MET A 14 -1.44 13.19 5.32
CA MET A 14 -2.44 12.16 5.04
C MET A 14 -2.28 11.62 3.62
N VAL A 15 -2.43 10.30 3.45
CA VAL A 15 -2.67 9.65 2.16
C VAL A 15 -4.03 8.97 2.25
N LEU A 16 -4.98 9.44 1.45
CA LEU A 16 -6.38 9.05 1.52
C LEU A 16 -6.81 8.40 0.21
N GLY A 17 -7.03 7.08 0.25
CA GLY A 17 -7.55 6.33 -0.89
C GLY A 17 -9.06 6.23 -0.86
N TYR A 18 -9.72 6.60 -1.95
CA TYR A 18 -11.19 6.51 -2.12
C TYR A 18 -11.96 6.80 -0.82
N PRO A 19 -11.66 7.93 -0.13
CA PRO A 19 -12.12 8.16 1.22
C PRO A 19 -13.61 8.53 1.27
N ALA A 20 -14.37 7.88 2.15
CA ALA A 20 -15.70 8.33 2.52
C ALA A 20 -15.58 9.55 3.45
N LEU A 21 -15.87 10.74 2.95
CA LEU A 21 -15.64 12.02 3.64
C LEU A 21 -16.92 12.76 4.01
N THR A 22 -18.01 12.48 3.33
CA THR A 22 -19.33 13.05 3.61
C THR A 22 -20.31 11.98 4.05
N VAL A 23 -21.47 12.40 4.54
CA VAL A 23 -22.48 11.58 5.24
C VAL A 23 -23.19 10.54 4.35
N SER A 24 -22.49 9.87 3.46
CA SER A 24 -23.07 8.70 2.77
C SER A 24 -23.24 7.47 3.67
N GLY A 25 -22.91 7.60 4.96
CA GLY A 25 -23.01 6.51 5.93
C GLY A 25 -24.41 6.02 6.29
N LYS A 26 -25.46 6.68 5.83
CA LYS A 26 -26.83 6.13 5.97
C LYS A 26 -26.99 4.74 5.35
N ALA A 27 -26.25 4.45 4.29
CA ALA A 27 -26.23 3.13 3.66
C ALA A 27 -25.55 2.05 4.52
N LEU A 28 -24.68 2.45 5.47
CA LEU A 28 -23.96 1.56 6.38
C LEU A 28 -24.55 1.55 7.80
N GLY A 29 -25.66 2.23 8.03
CA GLY A 29 -26.28 2.32 9.38
C GLY A 29 -25.44 3.09 10.39
N MET A 30 -24.45 3.90 9.96
CA MET A 30 -23.57 4.70 10.81
C MET A 30 -23.77 6.19 10.53
N GLU A 31 -23.86 6.99 11.58
CA GLU A 31 -23.73 8.45 11.46
C GLU A 31 -22.25 8.80 11.42
N LEU A 32 -21.75 9.13 10.23
CA LEU A 32 -20.39 9.61 10.05
C LEU A 32 -20.41 11.15 9.99
N PRO A 33 -19.44 11.83 10.64
CA PRO A 33 -19.32 13.27 10.54
C PRO A 33 -18.97 13.67 9.09
N ASP A 34 -19.47 14.84 8.66
CA ASP A 34 -19.03 15.45 7.41
C ASP A 34 -17.60 15.99 7.59
N LEU A 35 -16.62 15.25 7.11
CA LEU A 35 -15.21 15.60 7.26
C LEU A 35 -14.78 16.73 6.31
N VAL A 36 -15.55 17.01 5.27
CA VAL A 36 -15.32 18.15 4.37
C VAL A 36 -15.53 19.45 5.13
N GLU A 37 -16.60 19.55 5.92
CA GLU A 37 -16.89 20.72 6.73
C GLU A 37 -15.99 20.86 7.97
N GLN A 38 -15.27 19.80 8.35
CA GLN A 38 -14.34 19.81 9.50
C GLN A 38 -12.91 20.23 9.13
N VAL A 39 -12.67 20.61 7.87
CA VAL A 39 -11.35 21.10 7.45
C VAL A 39 -11.07 22.46 8.08
N ASP A 40 -9.97 22.55 8.84
CA ASP A 40 -9.52 23.76 9.52
C ASP A 40 -8.04 24.09 9.19
N ALA A 41 -7.54 25.18 9.75
CA ALA A 41 -6.17 25.63 9.51
C ALA A 41 -5.08 24.67 10.04
N GLN A 42 -5.44 23.70 10.89
CA GLN A 42 -4.52 22.71 11.44
C GLN A 42 -4.61 21.36 10.70
N THR A 43 -5.50 21.27 9.71
CA THR A 43 -5.62 20.03 8.88
C THR A 43 -4.29 19.81 8.15
N PRO A 44 -3.71 18.60 8.23
CA PRO A 44 -2.42 18.33 7.61
C PRO A 44 -2.48 18.32 6.09
N PRO A 45 -1.32 18.48 5.41
CA PRO A 45 -1.20 18.22 3.99
C PRO A 45 -1.77 16.86 3.61
N ALA A 46 -2.44 16.76 2.45
CA ALA A 46 -3.14 15.55 2.06
C ALA A 46 -2.92 15.18 0.59
N PHE A 47 -2.65 13.91 0.34
CA PHE A 47 -2.72 13.28 -0.96
C PHE A 47 -3.99 12.44 -1.04
N LEU A 48 -4.84 12.69 -2.03
CA LEU A 48 -6.10 11.98 -2.23
C LEU A 48 -6.09 11.25 -3.57
N PHE A 49 -6.68 10.07 -3.60
CA PHE A 49 -6.93 9.38 -4.86
C PHE A 49 -8.25 8.63 -4.83
N ALA A 50 -8.93 8.61 -5.97
CA ALA A 50 -10.22 7.94 -6.19
C ALA A 50 -10.34 7.55 -7.66
N THR A 51 -11.37 6.77 -8.01
CA THR A 51 -11.74 6.48 -9.39
C THR A 51 -13.13 7.02 -9.71
N GLN A 52 -13.36 7.43 -10.94
CA GLN A 52 -14.69 7.87 -11.40
C GLN A 52 -15.70 6.71 -11.40
N GLY A 53 -15.22 5.47 -11.61
CA GLY A 53 -16.03 4.26 -11.61
C GLY A 53 -16.40 3.72 -10.22
N ASP A 54 -15.96 4.38 -9.15
CA ASP A 54 -16.29 3.98 -7.78
C ASP A 54 -17.79 4.13 -7.49
N HIS A 55 -18.49 3.00 -7.40
CA HIS A 55 -19.93 2.96 -7.13
C HIS A 55 -20.28 2.99 -5.62
N LEU A 56 -19.30 2.80 -4.73
CA LEU A 56 -19.50 2.82 -3.28
C LEU A 56 -19.26 4.21 -2.70
N VAL A 57 -18.17 4.86 -3.09
CA VAL A 57 -17.79 6.18 -2.61
C VAL A 57 -17.51 7.12 -3.79
N PRO A 58 -18.46 7.99 -4.11
CA PRO A 58 -18.31 8.90 -5.25
C PRO A 58 -17.06 9.77 -5.15
N ALA A 59 -16.25 9.81 -6.21
CA ALA A 59 -15.01 10.57 -6.29
C ALA A 59 -15.20 12.08 -6.00
N VAL A 60 -16.40 12.60 -6.17
CA VAL A 60 -16.74 14.01 -5.86
C VAL A 60 -16.42 14.37 -4.41
N GLN A 61 -16.49 13.43 -3.47
CA GLN A 61 -16.14 13.68 -2.07
C GLN A 61 -14.66 14.05 -1.91
N SER A 62 -13.77 13.36 -2.63
CA SER A 62 -12.34 13.69 -2.65
C SER A 62 -12.08 15.08 -3.25
N MET A 63 -12.81 15.45 -4.30
CA MET A 63 -12.71 16.78 -4.91
C MET A 63 -13.24 17.88 -3.97
N GLN A 64 -14.36 17.67 -3.30
CA GLN A 64 -14.89 18.62 -2.31
C GLN A 64 -13.92 18.84 -1.15
N PHE A 65 -13.31 17.77 -0.64
CA PHE A 65 -12.30 17.88 0.41
C PHE A 65 -11.07 18.66 -0.07
N ALA A 66 -10.60 18.38 -1.28
CA ALA A 66 -9.50 19.12 -1.90
C ALA A 66 -9.80 20.61 -2.07
N CYS A 67 -11.03 20.98 -2.44
CA CYS A 67 -11.47 22.37 -2.50
C CYS A 67 -11.37 23.05 -1.11
N LYS A 68 -11.80 22.38 -0.05
CA LYS A 68 -11.66 22.92 1.32
C LYS A 68 -10.21 23.08 1.75
N LEU A 69 -9.34 22.15 1.39
CA LEU A 69 -7.90 22.29 1.63
C LEU A 69 -7.32 23.51 0.88
N ALA A 70 -7.74 23.71 -0.38
CA ALA A 70 -7.34 24.86 -1.18
C ALA A 70 -7.78 26.20 -0.55
N GLU A 71 -9.03 26.29 -0.10
CA GLU A 71 -9.58 27.46 0.61
C GLU A 71 -8.76 27.82 1.85
N ARG A 72 -8.23 26.80 2.54
CA ARG A 72 -7.37 26.95 3.74
C ARG A 72 -5.88 27.08 3.44
N LYS A 73 -5.49 27.08 2.15
CA LYS A 73 -4.09 27.12 1.70
C LYS A 73 -3.23 25.96 2.26
N ILE A 74 -3.85 24.81 2.50
CA ILE A 74 -3.18 23.60 2.94
C ILE A 74 -2.64 22.87 1.70
N PRO A 75 -1.38 22.43 1.67
CA PRO A 75 -0.84 21.67 0.54
C PRO A 75 -1.62 20.38 0.30
N TYR A 76 -2.01 20.11 -0.94
CA TYR A 76 -2.71 18.90 -1.31
C TYR A 76 -2.40 18.48 -2.75
N GLU A 77 -2.58 17.20 -3.02
CA GLU A 77 -2.76 16.64 -4.36
C GLU A 77 -4.03 15.79 -4.38
N VAL A 78 -4.78 15.84 -5.49
CA VAL A 78 -5.94 14.98 -5.71
C VAL A 78 -5.88 14.38 -7.11
N HIS A 79 -6.04 13.06 -7.19
CA HIS A 79 -6.05 12.30 -8.43
C HIS A 79 -7.36 11.53 -8.54
N VAL A 80 -8.12 11.80 -9.60
CA VAL A 80 -9.33 11.04 -9.94
C VAL A 80 -9.04 10.32 -11.24
N PHE A 81 -8.84 9.02 -11.17
CA PHE A 81 -8.65 8.18 -12.34
C PHE A 81 -9.99 7.96 -13.04
N ALA A 82 -10.01 8.00 -14.36
CA ALA A 82 -11.23 7.86 -15.15
C ALA A 82 -11.90 6.48 -14.96
N TYR A 83 -11.08 5.45 -14.77
CA TYR A 83 -11.49 4.05 -14.67
C TYR A 83 -10.96 3.43 -13.39
N GLY A 84 -11.60 2.32 -12.98
CA GLY A 84 -11.27 1.56 -11.79
C GLY A 84 -12.41 1.48 -10.78
N ASP A 85 -12.27 0.56 -9.84
CA ASP A 85 -13.28 0.24 -8.80
C ASP A 85 -12.94 0.89 -7.46
N HIS A 86 -13.86 0.73 -6.50
CA HIS A 86 -13.56 1.00 -5.10
C HIS A 86 -12.56 -0.03 -4.54
N GLY A 87 -11.66 0.41 -3.67
CA GLY A 87 -10.79 -0.54 -2.95
C GLY A 87 -9.71 -1.21 -3.80
N PHE A 88 -9.32 -0.62 -4.93
CA PHE A 88 -8.35 -1.22 -5.85
C PHE A 88 -6.92 -1.37 -5.27
N SER A 89 -6.62 -0.74 -4.13
CA SER A 89 -5.32 -0.84 -3.44
C SER A 89 -4.15 -0.62 -4.39
N MET A 90 -3.24 -1.59 -4.53
CA MET A 90 -2.08 -1.53 -5.43
C MET A 90 -2.40 -1.98 -6.86
N GLY A 91 -3.66 -2.23 -7.20
CA GLY A 91 -4.06 -2.71 -8.54
C GLY A 91 -3.48 -4.07 -8.92
N THR A 92 -2.97 -4.84 -7.95
CA THR A 92 -2.40 -6.17 -8.21
C THR A 92 -3.37 -7.27 -7.82
N PRO A 93 -3.38 -8.42 -8.51
CA PRO A 93 -4.32 -9.53 -8.27
C PRO A 93 -4.39 -10.01 -6.81
N ASN A 94 -3.36 -9.77 -6.03
CA ASN A 94 -3.25 -10.30 -4.66
C ASN A 94 -3.69 -9.32 -3.57
N VAL A 95 -3.97 -8.07 -3.89
CA VAL A 95 -4.23 -7.02 -2.90
C VAL A 95 -5.54 -6.28 -3.16
N SER A 96 -6.20 -6.56 -4.25
CA SER A 96 -7.49 -5.95 -4.59
C SER A 96 -8.35 -6.95 -5.36
N ASN A 97 -9.62 -6.65 -5.55
CA ASN A 97 -10.50 -7.35 -6.50
C ASN A 97 -10.03 -7.19 -7.97
N ALA A 98 -8.73 -7.27 -8.21
CA ALA A 98 -8.05 -6.84 -9.41
C ALA A 98 -8.09 -7.86 -10.55
N THR A 99 -9.26 -8.39 -10.83
CA THR A 99 -9.57 -8.92 -12.16
C THR A 99 -9.83 -7.79 -13.16
N ASN A 100 -9.93 -6.53 -12.70
CA ASN A 100 -10.15 -5.37 -13.55
C ASN A 100 -8.80 -4.73 -13.94
N PRO A 101 -8.40 -4.79 -15.24
CA PRO A 101 -7.15 -4.18 -15.70
C PRO A 101 -7.06 -2.67 -15.43
N GLU A 102 -8.20 -1.98 -15.39
CA GLU A 102 -8.29 -0.54 -15.15
C GLU A 102 -7.73 -0.14 -13.76
N ASN A 103 -7.80 -1.06 -12.80
CA ASN A 103 -7.22 -0.84 -11.47
C ASN A 103 -5.69 -0.76 -11.48
N GLN A 104 -5.03 -1.32 -12.51
CA GLN A 104 -3.58 -1.27 -12.63
C GLN A 104 -3.09 0.14 -12.96
N ASP A 105 -3.80 0.86 -13.83
CA ASP A 105 -3.46 2.25 -14.17
C ASP A 105 -3.63 3.16 -12.96
N ALA A 106 -4.70 2.94 -12.19
CA ALA A 106 -4.96 3.69 -10.97
C ALA A 106 -3.89 3.44 -9.88
N ALA A 107 -3.20 2.31 -9.90
CA ALA A 107 -2.12 1.98 -8.94
C ALA A 107 -0.92 2.95 -9.00
N ALA A 108 -0.80 3.79 -10.02
CA ALA A 108 0.18 4.86 -10.09
C ALA A 108 0.12 5.83 -8.88
N TRP A 109 -1.02 5.87 -8.16
CA TRP A 109 -1.17 6.67 -6.95
C TRP A 109 -0.06 6.46 -5.94
N PHE A 110 0.47 5.24 -5.83
CA PHE A 110 1.48 4.92 -4.82
C PHE A 110 2.77 5.74 -5.02
N GLU A 111 3.33 5.71 -6.21
CA GLU A 111 4.54 6.48 -6.53
C GLU A 111 4.27 8.00 -6.46
N MET A 112 3.08 8.45 -6.84
CA MET A 112 2.66 9.85 -6.73
C MET A 112 2.62 10.27 -5.26
N SER A 113 2.03 9.46 -4.38
CA SER A 113 1.95 9.74 -2.95
C SER A 113 3.32 9.82 -2.30
N LEU A 114 4.26 8.94 -2.68
CA LEU A 114 5.63 9.00 -2.18
C LEU A 114 6.33 10.30 -2.58
N ARG A 115 6.13 10.79 -3.82
CA ARG A 115 6.67 12.09 -4.25
C ARG A 115 6.06 13.24 -3.46
N PHE A 116 4.73 13.25 -3.29
CA PHE A 116 4.05 14.23 -2.45
C PHE A 116 4.62 14.27 -1.02
N LEU A 117 4.79 13.11 -0.38
CA LEU A 117 5.34 13.04 0.98
C LEU A 117 6.79 13.53 1.05
N ARG A 118 7.63 13.23 0.06
CA ARG A 118 9.01 13.74 -0.02
C ARG A 118 9.03 15.27 -0.04
N HIS A 119 8.22 15.90 -0.89
CA HIS A 119 8.11 17.36 -0.96
C HIS A 119 7.53 17.95 0.33
N THR A 120 6.49 17.34 0.89
CA THR A 120 5.85 17.80 2.13
C THR A 120 6.83 17.81 3.30
N PHE A 121 7.67 16.80 3.40
CA PHE A 121 8.66 16.70 4.48
C PHE A 121 10.02 17.34 4.13
N ARG A 122 10.14 18.00 2.99
CA ARG A 122 11.41 18.58 2.49
C ARG A 122 12.57 17.58 2.51
N LYS A 123 12.26 16.31 2.33
CA LYS A 123 13.25 15.26 2.15
C LYS A 123 13.56 15.13 0.65
N ASP A 124 14.14 16.22 0.09
CA ASP A 124 14.55 16.28 -1.32
C ASP A 124 15.74 15.36 -1.62
N THR A 125 16.41 14.88 -0.60
CA THR A 125 17.28 13.72 -0.75
C THR A 125 16.38 12.51 -0.92
N LEU A 126 16.31 11.99 -2.13
CA LEU A 126 15.92 10.60 -2.37
C LEU A 126 16.66 9.78 -1.29
N VAL A 127 15.93 9.29 -0.29
CA VAL A 127 16.44 8.12 0.42
C VAL A 127 16.55 7.09 -0.69
N PRO A 128 17.75 6.64 -1.06
CA PRO A 128 17.87 5.59 -2.06
C PRO A 128 16.90 4.50 -1.62
N ALA A 129 16.16 3.94 -2.56
CA ALA A 129 15.41 2.71 -2.25
C ALA A 129 16.36 1.84 -1.44
N PRO A 130 15.94 1.27 -0.29
CA PRO A 130 16.84 0.46 0.51
C PRO A 130 17.61 -0.43 -0.45
N ALA A 131 18.93 -0.40 -0.35
CA ALA A 131 19.79 -1.17 -1.26
C ALA A 131 19.18 -2.55 -1.37
N GLU A 132 18.97 -3.01 -2.58
CA GLU A 132 18.31 -4.29 -2.78
C GLU A 132 19.16 -5.31 -2.04
N VAL A 133 18.55 -6.06 -1.11
CA VAL A 133 19.26 -7.06 -0.33
C VAL A 133 19.80 -8.08 -1.32
N THR A 134 21.10 -8.07 -1.50
CA THR A 134 21.82 -8.97 -2.42
C THR A 134 22.33 -10.22 -1.73
N GLU A 135 22.43 -10.17 -0.40
CA GLU A 135 22.84 -11.31 0.41
C GLU A 135 21.69 -12.33 0.51
N TYR A 136 22.05 -13.59 0.33
CA TYR A 136 21.09 -14.67 0.51
C TYR A 136 20.61 -14.75 1.96
N GLY A 137 19.30 -14.89 2.14
CA GLY A 137 18.64 -15.00 3.44
C GLY A 137 17.14 -14.75 3.30
N LEU A 138 16.42 -14.78 4.44
CA LEU A 138 14.96 -14.62 4.45
C LEU A 138 14.51 -13.19 4.13
N ASP A 139 15.42 -12.22 4.08
CA ASP A 139 15.16 -10.84 3.69
C ASP A 139 15.38 -10.57 2.19
N MET A 140 15.84 -11.56 1.43
CA MET A 140 15.81 -11.52 -0.02
C MET A 140 14.38 -11.74 -0.53
N LYS A 141 14.01 -11.08 -1.65
CA LYS A 141 12.69 -11.27 -2.27
C LYS A 141 12.46 -12.72 -2.68
N ILE A 142 11.28 -13.24 -2.41
CA ILE A 142 10.91 -14.62 -2.74
C ILE A 142 11.13 -14.93 -4.23
N GLY A 143 10.75 -13.99 -5.12
CA GLY A 143 10.99 -14.17 -6.55
C GLY A 143 12.46 -14.38 -6.89
N ARG A 144 13.37 -13.61 -6.29
CA ARG A 144 14.82 -13.78 -6.51
C ARG A 144 15.33 -15.11 -5.98
N LEU A 145 14.90 -15.54 -4.78
CA LEU A 145 15.29 -16.85 -4.25
C LEU A 145 14.83 -18.00 -5.14
N LEU A 146 13.63 -17.91 -5.73
CA LEU A 146 13.06 -18.97 -6.56
C LEU A 146 13.61 -18.96 -8.00
N ASP A 147 14.12 -17.83 -8.50
CA ASP A 147 14.68 -17.70 -9.84
C ASP A 147 16.21 -17.90 -9.86
N ASP A 148 16.85 -17.84 -8.68
CA ASP A 148 18.29 -17.98 -8.56
C ASP A 148 18.71 -19.45 -8.60
N PRO A 149 19.65 -19.85 -9.49
CA PRO A 149 20.04 -21.24 -9.66
C PRO A 149 20.73 -21.86 -8.43
N ALA A 150 21.30 -21.05 -7.53
CA ALA A 150 21.91 -21.52 -6.30
C ALA A 150 20.89 -21.61 -5.15
N ALA A 151 20.00 -20.64 -5.04
CA ALA A 151 19.02 -20.56 -3.94
C ALA A 151 17.79 -21.42 -4.18
N ALA A 152 17.29 -21.53 -5.41
CA ALA A 152 16.06 -22.26 -5.71
C ALA A 152 16.08 -23.73 -5.24
N PRO A 153 17.16 -24.51 -5.47
CA PRO A 153 17.24 -25.89 -4.96
C PRO A 153 17.18 -25.94 -3.42
N VAL A 154 17.80 -24.99 -2.73
CA VAL A 154 17.79 -24.90 -1.26
C VAL A 154 16.37 -24.65 -0.75
N VAL A 155 15.66 -23.69 -1.34
CA VAL A 155 14.26 -23.42 -1.00
C VAL A 155 13.38 -24.62 -1.27
N GLN A 156 13.55 -25.26 -2.44
CA GLN A 156 12.75 -26.43 -2.81
C GLN A 156 12.99 -27.64 -1.87
N HIS A 157 14.20 -27.76 -1.34
CA HIS A 157 14.52 -28.86 -0.41
C HIS A 157 14.00 -28.63 1.00
N ILE A 158 14.18 -27.42 1.54
CA ILE A 158 13.88 -27.12 2.95
C ILE A 158 12.43 -26.63 3.13
N LEU A 159 11.95 -25.79 2.23
CA LEU A 159 10.62 -25.16 2.33
C LEU A 159 9.86 -25.21 0.99
N PRO A 160 9.56 -26.42 0.47
CA PRO A 160 8.86 -26.58 -0.81
C PRO A 160 7.49 -25.90 -0.84
N GLU A 161 6.87 -25.73 0.35
CA GLU A 161 5.61 -25.03 0.52
C GLU A 161 5.68 -23.57 0.05
N LEU A 162 6.84 -22.91 0.20
CA LEU A 162 7.04 -21.55 -0.27
C LEU A 162 7.00 -21.47 -1.81
N ALA A 163 7.66 -22.40 -2.49
CA ALA A 163 7.66 -22.45 -3.96
C ALA A 163 6.25 -22.72 -4.52
N ARG A 164 5.53 -23.65 -3.89
CA ARG A 164 4.13 -23.95 -4.24
C ARG A 164 3.25 -22.72 -4.01
N TYR A 165 3.33 -22.10 -2.84
CA TYR A 165 2.56 -20.90 -2.50
C TYR A 165 2.84 -19.77 -3.49
N ALA A 166 4.10 -19.55 -3.87
CA ALA A 166 4.49 -18.52 -4.81
C ALA A 166 4.02 -18.80 -6.26
N SER A 167 3.73 -20.06 -6.61
CA SER A 167 3.11 -20.39 -7.89
C SER A 167 1.60 -20.15 -7.89
N GLU A 168 0.94 -20.40 -6.76
CA GLU A 168 -0.49 -20.16 -6.57
C GLU A 168 -0.81 -18.67 -6.35
N GLN A 169 0.12 -17.93 -5.73
CA GLN A 169 0.01 -16.53 -5.35
C GLN A 169 1.22 -15.72 -5.86
N PRO A 170 1.31 -15.44 -7.17
CA PRO A 170 2.50 -14.82 -7.78
C PRO A 170 2.91 -13.47 -7.19
N GLY A 171 1.97 -12.72 -6.61
CA GLY A 171 2.25 -11.43 -5.99
C GLY A 171 3.13 -11.50 -4.75
N CYS A 172 3.22 -12.66 -4.07
CA CYS A 172 4.12 -12.82 -2.94
C CYS A 172 5.61 -12.83 -3.37
N ARG A 173 5.91 -13.01 -4.66
CA ARG A 173 7.29 -12.99 -5.18
C ARG A 173 7.99 -11.64 -5.00
N GLY A 174 7.22 -10.56 -4.87
CA GLY A 174 7.71 -9.19 -4.64
C GLY A 174 8.11 -8.87 -3.21
N ILE A 175 7.76 -9.73 -2.24
CA ILE A 175 8.07 -9.53 -0.82
C ILE A 175 9.10 -10.55 -0.33
N THR A 176 9.62 -10.36 0.89
CA THR A 176 10.56 -11.26 1.54
C THR A 176 9.87 -12.39 2.28
N VAL A 177 10.58 -13.48 2.58
CA VAL A 177 10.03 -14.61 3.36
C VAL A 177 9.60 -14.14 4.75
N ASN A 178 10.42 -13.32 5.42
CA ASN A 178 10.09 -12.73 6.73
C ASN A 178 8.80 -11.91 6.68
N ARG A 179 8.61 -11.14 5.62
CA ARG A 179 7.42 -10.31 5.45
C ARG A 179 6.17 -11.14 5.17
N LEU A 180 6.30 -12.19 4.34
CA LEU A 180 5.20 -13.13 4.12
C LEU A 180 4.82 -13.85 5.42
N GLN A 181 5.80 -14.33 6.19
CA GLN A 181 5.58 -14.96 7.50
C GLN A 181 4.84 -14.04 8.48
N PHE A 182 5.20 -12.76 8.52
CA PHE A 182 4.53 -11.75 9.34
C PHE A 182 3.06 -11.55 8.92
N TYR A 183 2.82 -11.34 7.62
CA TYR A 183 1.45 -11.08 7.12
C TYR A 183 0.53 -12.31 7.18
N SER A 184 1.09 -13.50 7.08
CA SER A 184 0.33 -14.76 7.16
C SER A 184 0.13 -15.25 8.59
N ASN A 185 0.54 -14.48 9.60
CA ASN A 185 0.47 -14.85 11.02
C ASN A 185 1.14 -16.21 11.32
N GLY A 186 2.29 -16.47 10.67
CA GLY A 186 3.07 -17.67 10.96
C GLY A 186 2.71 -18.88 10.10
N MET A 187 2.51 -18.70 8.80
CA MET A 187 2.19 -19.78 7.85
C MET A 187 3.23 -20.90 7.82
N PHE A 188 4.51 -20.56 7.94
CA PHE A 188 5.60 -21.52 7.83
C PHE A 188 6.15 -21.91 9.20
N ASP A 189 6.61 -23.15 9.29
CA ASP A 189 7.27 -23.65 10.49
C ASP A 189 8.55 -22.89 10.81
N THR A 190 8.70 -22.41 12.05
CA THR A 190 9.83 -21.58 12.48
C THR A 190 11.17 -22.32 12.43
N ALA A 191 11.18 -23.64 12.68
CA ALA A 191 12.40 -24.44 12.61
C ALA A 191 12.88 -24.56 11.16
N LYS A 192 11.97 -24.80 10.22
CA LYS A 192 12.27 -24.79 8.77
C LYS A 192 12.75 -23.42 8.29
N LEU A 193 12.18 -22.33 8.78
CA LEU A 193 12.65 -20.98 8.44
C LEU A 193 14.06 -20.74 8.94
N THR A 194 14.38 -21.18 10.16
CA THR A 194 15.72 -21.05 10.72
C THR A 194 16.74 -21.87 9.92
N GLU A 195 16.37 -23.08 9.54
CA GLU A 195 17.20 -23.94 8.69
C GLU A 195 17.41 -23.33 7.30
N LEU A 196 16.34 -22.80 6.70
CA LEU A 196 16.40 -22.14 5.39
C LEU A 196 17.31 -20.90 5.43
N ASP A 197 17.19 -20.05 6.45
CA ASP A 197 18.01 -18.85 6.60
C ASP A 197 19.49 -19.21 6.71
N LYS A 198 19.82 -20.22 7.52
CA LYS A 198 21.18 -20.72 7.69
C LYS A 198 21.74 -21.27 6.36
N ALA A 199 20.96 -22.07 5.65
CA ALA A 199 21.38 -22.66 4.37
C ALA A 199 21.57 -21.59 3.29
N LEU A 200 20.66 -20.61 3.20
CA LEU A 200 20.78 -19.49 2.26
C LEU A 200 22.02 -18.63 2.56
N LYS A 201 22.25 -18.30 3.84
CA LYS A 201 23.46 -17.54 4.24
C LYS A 201 24.77 -18.27 3.96
N GLY A 202 24.72 -19.57 3.84
CA GLY A 202 25.86 -20.38 3.43
C GLY A 202 26.21 -20.29 1.94
N LEU A 203 25.37 -19.61 1.12
CA LEU A 203 25.62 -19.37 -0.30
C LEU A 203 26.35 -18.03 -0.57
N ASN A 204 26.47 -17.15 0.44
CA ASN A 204 27.11 -15.83 0.34
C ASN A 204 28.64 -15.91 0.19
#